data_d4f9b65f596f2841c4eae76b3f895ed2
#
_entry.id   d4f9b65f596f2841c4eae76b3f895ed2
#
_cell.length_a   1.000
_cell.length_b   1.000
_cell.length_c   1.000
_cell.angle_alpha   90.00
_cell.angle_beta   90.00
_cell.angle_gamma   90.00
#
_symmetry.space_group_name_H-M   'P 1'
#
loop_
_entity.id
_entity.type
_entity.pdbx_description
1 polymer ?
#
loop_
_entity_poly.entity_id
_entity_poly.type
_entity_poly.pdbx_seq_one_letter_code
_entity_poly.pdbx_strand_id
1 'polypeptide(L)'
;QMWTAHRAFSDAKLTKGGRFYGPWTSMRKAERLKCTIDGKPVAEVDVSGMFLTLLCSITGHVPFTTRFKDPYQLPYHFKDIDRSEVKAVINSAIGGGTSKQYQPTKMIKMANISQERLKEIRAAIIPAYECLQSLHKTEMYSETLAMHEVEIMMRLIEQLRKPIFILHDCLICQQDDALDVGKELQKQYVSYCLEKSWTPIEPAFSIEMEGKEKQLISGHTNPLQ
;
A
#
# COMPACT_ATOMS: atom_id res chain seq x y z
N GLN A 1 27.66 -14.13 2.78
CA GLN A 1 26.68 -14.68 1.83
C GLN A 1 26.08 -13.49 1.09
N MET A 2 26.25 -13.46 -0.22
CA MET A 2 25.71 -12.36 -1.06
C MET A 2 24.20 -12.58 -1.21
N TRP A 3 23.40 -11.64 -0.74
CA TRP A 3 21.94 -11.69 -0.87
C TRP A 3 21.56 -11.23 -2.26
N THR A 4 20.89 -12.08 -3.01
CA THR A 4 20.39 -11.76 -4.35
C THR A 4 18.91 -11.42 -4.28
N ALA A 5 18.52 -10.41 -5.03
CA ALA A 5 17.12 -10.05 -5.26
C ALA A 5 16.73 -10.40 -6.68
N HIS A 6 15.47 -10.77 -6.87
CA HIS A 6 14.88 -10.95 -8.20
C HIS A 6 13.50 -10.31 -8.26
N ARG A 7 13.03 -10.01 -9.45
CA ARG A 7 11.65 -9.56 -9.70
C ARG A 7 10.81 -10.72 -10.23
N ALA A 8 9.58 -10.84 -9.76
CA ALA A 8 8.63 -11.85 -10.23
C ALA A 8 7.48 -11.19 -10.98
N PHE A 9 7.24 -11.64 -12.20
CA PHE A 9 6.16 -11.18 -13.07
C PHE A 9 5.14 -12.28 -13.27
N SER A 10 3.87 -11.91 -13.41
CA SER A 10 2.77 -12.85 -13.63
C SER A 10 2.43 -13.04 -15.11
N ASP A 11 3.07 -12.29 -16.01
CA ASP A 11 2.92 -12.42 -17.46
C ASP A 11 4.27 -12.41 -18.20
N ALA A 12 4.29 -13.03 -19.39
CA ALA A 12 5.49 -13.10 -20.23
C ALA A 12 5.88 -11.73 -20.85
N LYS A 13 4.96 -10.76 -20.86
CA LYS A 13 5.24 -9.40 -21.37
C LYS A 13 5.85 -8.49 -20.31
N LEU A 14 6.01 -8.98 -19.08
CA LEU A 14 6.54 -8.24 -17.94
C LEU A 14 5.70 -6.97 -17.60
N THR A 15 4.38 -7.05 -17.83
CA THR A 15 3.44 -5.94 -17.62
C THR A 15 2.61 -6.08 -16.36
N LYS A 16 2.72 -7.21 -15.65
CA LYS A 16 1.98 -7.51 -14.42
C LYS A 16 2.89 -8.10 -13.35
N GLY A 17 2.66 -7.69 -12.10
CA GLY A 17 3.46 -8.11 -10.96
C GLY A 17 4.74 -7.26 -10.81
N GLY A 18 5.91 -7.86 -11.02
CA GLY A 18 7.19 -7.15 -11.01
C GLY A 18 7.76 -6.86 -9.63
N ARG A 19 7.16 -7.33 -8.55
CA ARG A 19 7.61 -7.15 -7.16
C ARG A 19 8.97 -7.80 -6.92
N PHE A 20 9.70 -7.23 -5.99
CA PHE A 20 11.00 -7.74 -5.56
C PHE A 20 10.85 -8.87 -4.54
N TYR A 21 11.70 -9.86 -4.66
CA TYR A 21 11.82 -10.98 -3.74
C TYR A 21 13.28 -11.23 -3.41
N GLY A 22 13.54 -11.57 -2.15
CA GLY A 22 14.85 -11.90 -1.63
C GLY A 22 14.72 -12.57 -0.26
N PRO A 23 15.81 -12.94 0.42
CA PRO A 23 15.78 -13.62 1.72
C PRO A 23 14.91 -12.89 2.76
N TRP A 24 14.95 -11.56 2.78
CA TRP A 24 14.16 -10.72 3.71
C TRP A 24 12.65 -10.83 3.52
N THR A 25 12.15 -11.19 2.32
CA THR A 25 10.72 -11.27 2.05
C THR A 25 10.04 -12.45 2.73
N SER A 26 10.77 -13.50 3.06
CA SER A 26 10.28 -14.67 3.80
C SER A 26 10.47 -14.57 5.31
N MET A 27 11.23 -13.59 5.80
CA MET A 27 11.44 -13.38 7.24
C MET A 27 10.18 -12.83 7.90
N ARG A 28 9.94 -13.23 9.15
CA ARG A 28 8.91 -12.61 9.98
C ARG A 28 9.30 -11.17 10.32
N LYS A 29 8.31 -10.28 10.45
CA LYS A 29 8.54 -8.86 10.77
C LYS A 29 9.42 -8.67 12.01
N ALA A 30 9.13 -9.40 13.09
CA ALA A 30 9.90 -9.34 14.34
C ALA A 30 11.36 -9.75 14.16
N GLU A 31 11.67 -10.61 13.18
CA GLU A 31 13.04 -11.01 12.86
C GLU A 31 13.73 -9.94 12.01
N ARG A 32 13.01 -9.37 11.03
CA ARG A 32 13.55 -8.30 10.17
C ARG A 32 13.95 -7.08 10.99
N LEU A 33 13.13 -6.65 11.94
CA LEU A 33 13.40 -5.49 12.79
C LEU A 33 14.65 -5.67 13.69
N LYS A 34 15.11 -6.92 13.91
CA LYS A 34 16.36 -7.24 14.61
C LYS A 34 17.60 -7.24 13.72
N CYS A 35 17.42 -7.12 12.42
CA CYS A 35 18.53 -7.07 11.47
C CYS A 35 19.28 -5.74 11.56
N THR A 36 20.43 -5.71 10.93
CA THR A 36 21.23 -4.49 10.74
C THR A 36 21.59 -4.32 9.26
N ILE A 37 21.72 -3.07 8.84
CA ILE A 37 22.30 -2.70 7.55
C ILE A 37 23.58 -1.93 7.85
N ASP A 38 24.74 -2.45 7.40
CA ASP A 38 26.07 -1.90 7.67
C ASP A 38 26.31 -1.65 9.17
N GLY A 39 25.87 -2.60 10.01
CA GLY A 39 26.02 -2.55 11.46
C GLY A 39 25.06 -1.62 12.20
N LYS A 40 24.17 -0.90 11.49
CA LYS A 40 23.15 -0.04 12.09
C LYS A 40 21.78 -0.72 12.13
N PRO A 41 20.98 -0.50 13.20
CA PRO A 41 19.67 -1.08 13.32
C PRO A 41 18.73 -0.58 12.21
N VAL A 42 17.75 -1.41 11.83
CA VAL A 42 16.81 -1.10 10.75
C VAL A 42 15.48 -0.57 11.25
N ALA A 43 14.77 0.10 10.35
CA ALA A 43 13.36 0.44 10.45
C ALA A 43 12.60 -0.08 9.24
N GLU A 44 11.31 -0.36 9.40
CA GLU A 44 10.36 -0.57 8.32
C GLU A 44 9.53 0.70 8.10
N VAL A 45 9.55 1.19 6.85
CA VAL A 45 8.72 2.31 6.38
C VAL A 45 7.64 1.71 5.49
N ASP A 46 6.39 1.71 5.96
CA ASP A 46 5.26 1.00 5.34
C ASP A 46 4.19 1.99 4.87
N VAL A 47 3.83 1.93 3.59
CA VAL A 47 2.79 2.82 3.02
C VAL A 47 1.42 2.36 3.46
N SER A 48 0.64 3.27 4.01
CA SER A 48 -0.73 2.97 4.42
C SER A 48 -1.64 2.84 3.19
N GLY A 49 -1.99 1.60 2.83
CA GLY A 49 -2.94 1.32 1.75
C GLY A 49 -2.49 1.74 0.36
N MET A 50 -1.28 1.38 -0.04
CA MET A 50 -0.68 1.72 -1.34
C MET A 50 -1.63 1.50 -2.52
N PHE A 51 -2.23 0.33 -2.67
CA PHE A 51 -3.11 0.03 -3.79
C PHE A 51 -4.41 0.85 -3.80
N LEU A 52 -4.99 1.09 -2.63
CA LEU A 52 -6.18 1.94 -2.52
C LEU A 52 -5.83 3.38 -2.90
N THR A 53 -4.71 3.90 -2.41
CA THR A 53 -4.25 5.26 -2.72
C THR A 53 -3.93 5.41 -4.22
N LEU A 54 -3.27 4.43 -4.84
CA LEU A 54 -3.03 4.38 -6.29
C LEU A 54 -4.34 4.38 -7.08
N LEU A 55 -5.30 3.54 -6.69
CA LEU A 55 -6.60 3.48 -7.35
C LEU A 55 -7.34 4.82 -7.27
N CYS A 56 -7.30 5.49 -6.11
CA CYS A 56 -7.87 6.83 -5.94
C CYS A 56 -7.17 7.86 -6.84
N SER A 57 -5.83 7.82 -6.93
CA SER A 57 -5.08 8.70 -7.82
C SER A 57 -5.45 8.49 -9.29
N ILE A 58 -5.56 7.24 -9.73
CA ILE A 58 -5.90 6.86 -11.13
C ILE A 58 -7.31 7.31 -11.50
N THR A 59 -8.27 7.13 -10.59
CA THR A 59 -9.69 7.39 -10.86
C THR A 59 -10.11 8.83 -10.57
N GLY A 60 -9.30 9.59 -9.83
CA GLY A 60 -9.66 10.93 -9.35
C GLY A 60 -10.69 10.95 -8.21
N HIS A 61 -11.16 9.79 -7.76
CA HIS A 61 -12.11 9.66 -6.65
C HIS A 61 -11.37 9.53 -5.32
N VAL A 62 -11.21 10.64 -4.61
CA VAL A 62 -10.43 10.73 -3.36
C VAL A 62 -11.36 10.82 -2.15
N PRO A 63 -11.58 9.71 -1.41
CA PRO A 63 -12.50 9.69 -0.25
C PRO A 63 -11.88 10.26 1.03
N PHE A 64 -10.60 10.64 1.00
CA PHE A 64 -9.86 11.05 2.17
C PHE A 64 -10.11 12.55 2.50
N THR A 65 -9.96 12.92 3.76
CA THR A 65 -9.82 14.31 4.17
C THR A 65 -8.52 14.89 3.62
N THR A 66 -8.41 16.22 3.58
CA THR A 66 -7.19 16.90 3.06
C THR A 66 -5.91 16.36 3.70
N ARG A 67 -5.96 16.04 5.00
CA ARG A 67 -4.88 15.37 5.73
C ARG A 67 -5.40 14.09 6.35
N PHE A 68 -4.73 12.95 6.14
CA PHE A 68 -5.16 11.65 6.63
C PHE A 68 -3.97 10.81 7.12
N LYS A 69 -4.25 9.84 8.00
CA LYS A 69 -3.26 8.87 8.49
C LYS A 69 -3.59 7.44 8.06
N ASP A 70 -4.85 7.19 7.78
CA ASP A 70 -5.35 5.86 7.47
C ASP A 70 -6.38 5.92 6.33
N PRO A 71 -6.05 5.35 5.15
CA PRO A 71 -6.96 5.34 4.00
C PRO A 71 -8.15 4.39 4.17
N TYR A 72 -8.15 3.51 5.18
CA TYR A 72 -9.25 2.58 5.46
C TYR A 72 -10.23 3.10 6.51
N GLN A 73 -10.07 4.34 6.96
CA GLN A 73 -10.96 4.93 7.95
C GLN A 73 -12.26 5.39 7.31
N LEU A 74 -13.36 4.72 7.66
CA LEU A 74 -14.71 5.14 7.27
C LEU A 74 -15.16 6.41 8.02
N PRO A 75 -16.11 7.19 7.43
CA PRO A 75 -16.77 8.28 8.13
C PRO A 75 -17.38 7.84 9.48
N TYR A 76 -17.48 8.79 10.40
CA TYR A 76 -17.86 8.55 11.80
C TYR A 76 -19.21 7.80 12.01
N HIS A 77 -20.14 7.92 11.08
CA HIS A 77 -21.44 7.26 11.16
C HIS A 77 -21.40 5.74 10.93
N PHE A 78 -20.24 5.18 10.52
CA PHE A 78 -20.02 3.74 10.38
C PHE A 78 -19.17 3.16 11.52
N LYS A 79 -19.45 3.57 12.77
CA LYS A 79 -18.63 3.17 13.95
C LYS A 79 -18.58 1.67 14.21
N ASP A 80 -19.60 0.94 13.80
CA ASP A 80 -19.74 -0.49 14.05
C ASP A 80 -18.95 -1.36 13.03
N ILE A 81 -18.25 -0.74 12.10
CA ILE A 81 -17.42 -1.45 11.12
C ILE A 81 -15.94 -1.24 11.47
N ASP A 82 -15.28 -2.34 11.83
CA ASP A 82 -13.87 -2.30 12.17
C ASP A 82 -12.98 -1.98 10.96
N ARG A 83 -11.92 -1.21 11.22
CA ARG A 83 -10.88 -0.91 10.21
C ARG A 83 -10.34 -2.16 9.51
N SER A 84 -10.13 -3.24 10.27
CA SER A 84 -9.63 -4.51 9.74
C SER A 84 -10.60 -5.15 8.75
N GLU A 85 -11.90 -5.05 8.99
CA GLU A 85 -12.97 -5.51 8.10
C GLU A 85 -12.97 -4.68 6.81
N VAL A 86 -12.93 -3.34 6.94
CA VAL A 86 -12.85 -2.42 5.78
C VAL A 86 -11.64 -2.76 4.90
N LYS A 87 -10.46 -2.89 5.52
CA LYS A 87 -9.21 -3.26 4.82
C LYS A 87 -9.34 -4.61 4.10
N ALA A 88 -9.91 -5.62 4.76
CA ALA A 88 -10.07 -6.95 4.18
C ALA A 88 -10.98 -6.93 2.95
N VAL A 89 -12.11 -6.20 3.03
CA VAL A 89 -13.09 -6.12 1.93
C VAL A 89 -12.53 -5.31 0.75
N ILE A 90 -11.91 -4.16 1.00
CA ILE A 90 -11.30 -3.33 -0.06
C ILE A 90 -10.17 -4.08 -0.76
N ASN A 91 -9.23 -4.67 -0.01
CA ASN A 91 -8.13 -5.41 -0.59
C ASN A 91 -8.59 -6.66 -1.35
N SER A 92 -9.67 -7.31 -0.88
CA SER A 92 -10.31 -8.40 -1.61
C SER A 92 -10.86 -7.94 -2.97
N ALA A 93 -11.51 -6.77 -3.01
CA ALA A 93 -12.02 -6.19 -4.25
C ALA A 93 -10.88 -5.86 -5.23
N ILE A 94 -9.83 -5.18 -4.77
CA ILE A 94 -8.65 -4.84 -5.57
C ILE A 94 -7.90 -6.10 -6.04
N GLY A 95 -7.90 -7.16 -5.25
CA GLY A 95 -7.30 -8.46 -5.61
C GLY A 95 -8.03 -9.25 -6.70
N GLY A 96 -9.05 -8.68 -7.33
CA GLY A 96 -9.83 -9.34 -8.39
C GLY A 96 -11.01 -10.16 -7.89
N GLY A 97 -11.32 -10.10 -6.59
CA GLY A 97 -12.52 -10.70 -5.98
C GLY A 97 -13.79 -9.94 -6.35
N THR A 98 -13.87 -9.46 -7.60
CA THR A 98 -14.94 -8.56 -8.01
C THR A 98 -16.12 -9.29 -8.59
N SER A 99 -17.23 -8.77 -8.25
CA SER A 99 -18.46 -8.53 -9.01
C SER A 99 -19.31 -9.68 -9.48
N LYS A 100 -18.80 -10.77 -9.97
CA LYS A 100 -19.69 -11.84 -10.47
C LYS A 100 -19.83 -13.04 -9.53
N GLN A 101 -18.88 -13.20 -8.63
CA GLN A 101 -18.93 -14.29 -7.66
C GLN A 101 -18.59 -13.72 -6.28
N TYR A 102 -19.60 -13.50 -5.47
CA TYR A 102 -19.50 -13.16 -4.04
C TYR A 102 -18.88 -14.31 -3.22
N GLN A 103 -17.90 -15.00 -3.80
CA GLN A 103 -17.12 -15.99 -3.09
C GLN A 103 -16.20 -15.26 -2.14
N PRO A 104 -16.25 -15.57 -0.84
CA PRO A 104 -15.36 -14.95 0.12
C PRO A 104 -13.92 -15.33 -0.22
N THR A 105 -13.11 -14.34 -0.57
CA THR A 105 -11.67 -14.53 -0.81
C THR A 105 -10.99 -15.05 0.44
N LYS A 106 -9.75 -15.53 0.29
CA LYS A 106 -8.93 -15.94 1.45
C LYS A 106 -8.87 -14.84 2.53
N MET A 107 -8.80 -13.57 2.13
CA MET A 107 -8.75 -12.42 3.05
C MET A 107 -10.04 -12.27 3.86
N ILE A 108 -11.20 -12.40 3.23
CA ILE A 108 -12.51 -12.36 3.90
C ILE A 108 -12.64 -13.52 4.88
N LYS A 109 -12.24 -14.73 4.48
CA LYS A 109 -12.25 -15.93 5.34
C LYS A 109 -11.32 -15.76 6.54
N MET A 110 -10.11 -15.24 6.34
CA MET A 110 -9.15 -14.99 7.42
C MET A 110 -9.62 -13.90 8.40
N ALA A 111 -10.37 -12.92 7.92
CA ALA A 111 -10.99 -11.89 8.76
C ALA A 111 -12.28 -12.37 9.47
N ASN A 112 -12.69 -13.64 9.24
CA ASN A 112 -13.89 -14.25 9.82
C ASN A 112 -15.18 -13.44 9.58
N ILE A 113 -15.31 -12.83 8.38
CA ILE A 113 -16.45 -12.01 7.99
C ILE A 113 -17.55 -12.91 7.43
N SER A 114 -18.75 -12.91 8.03
CA SER A 114 -19.92 -13.65 7.53
C SER A 114 -20.44 -13.04 6.22
N GLN A 115 -21.30 -13.78 5.50
CA GLN A 115 -21.92 -13.29 4.26
C GLN A 115 -22.84 -12.06 4.51
N GLU A 116 -23.58 -12.08 5.62
CA GLU A 116 -24.43 -10.97 6.05
C GLU A 116 -23.57 -9.75 6.38
N ARG A 117 -22.54 -9.94 7.18
CA ARG A 117 -21.59 -8.88 7.56
C ARG A 117 -20.87 -8.30 6.35
N LEU A 118 -20.49 -9.15 5.37
CA LEU A 118 -19.88 -8.71 4.13
C LEU A 118 -20.80 -7.79 3.32
N LYS A 119 -22.12 -8.07 3.28
CA LYS A 119 -23.10 -7.21 2.61
C LYS A 119 -23.22 -5.84 3.29
N GLU A 120 -23.25 -5.81 4.63
CA GLU A 120 -23.28 -4.56 5.41
C GLU A 120 -22.04 -3.70 5.13
N ILE A 121 -20.83 -4.30 5.25
CA ILE A 121 -19.57 -3.59 4.99
C ILE A 121 -19.55 -3.05 3.57
N ARG A 122 -19.95 -3.84 2.57
CA ARG A 122 -19.99 -3.39 1.16
C ARG A 122 -20.96 -2.24 0.94
N ALA A 123 -22.12 -2.26 1.59
CA ALA A 123 -23.09 -1.16 1.52
C ALA A 123 -22.50 0.15 2.07
N ALA A 124 -21.64 0.06 3.08
CA ALA A 124 -20.94 1.21 3.64
C ALA A 124 -19.77 1.70 2.78
N ILE A 125 -18.93 0.77 2.27
CA ILE A 125 -17.70 1.15 1.55
C ILE A 125 -17.95 1.62 0.11
N ILE A 126 -18.97 1.11 -0.58
CA ILE A 126 -19.25 1.49 -1.98
C ILE A 126 -19.51 3.00 -2.14
N PRO A 127 -20.35 3.65 -1.32
CA PRO A 127 -20.52 5.09 -1.37
C PRO A 127 -19.30 5.88 -0.89
N ALA A 128 -18.54 5.33 0.08
CA ALA A 128 -17.38 6.00 0.66
C ALA A 128 -16.14 5.93 -0.25
N TYR A 129 -16.03 4.88 -1.09
CA TYR A 129 -14.88 4.63 -1.96
C TYR A 129 -15.33 4.43 -3.41
N GLU A 130 -15.80 5.49 -4.05
CA GLU A 130 -16.27 5.44 -5.45
C GLU A 130 -15.23 4.91 -6.43
N CYS A 131 -13.94 5.06 -6.12
CA CYS A 131 -12.83 4.49 -6.89
C CYS A 131 -12.96 2.97 -7.10
N LEU A 132 -13.58 2.24 -6.16
CA LEU A 132 -13.81 0.80 -6.29
C LEU A 132 -14.79 0.46 -7.41
N GLN A 133 -15.72 1.35 -7.75
CA GLN A 133 -16.68 1.14 -8.84
C GLN A 133 -15.99 1.19 -10.22
N SER A 134 -14.84 1.84 -10.29
CA SER A 134 -14.05 1.97 -11.51
C SER A 134 -13.13 0.78 -11.80
N LEU A 135 -12.98 -0.17 -10.86
CA LEU A 135 -12.09 -1.33 -11.03
C LEU A 135 -12.34 -2.11 -12.32
N HIS A 136 -13.62 -2.32 -12.69
CA HIS A 136 -13.97 -3.04 -13.92
C HIS A 136 -13.67 -2.27 -15.20
N LYS A 137 -13.76 -0.94 -15.15
CA LYS A 137 -13.53 -0.08 -16.30
C LYS A 137 -12.05 0.15 -16.56
N THR A 138 -11.27 0.22 -15.49
CA THR A 138 -9.85 0.54 -15.55
C THR A 138 -8.95 -0.70 -15.62
N GLU A 139 -9.49 -1.90 -15.29
CA GLU A 139 -8.72 -3.14 -15.13
C GLU A 139 -7.54 -3.01 -14.15
N MET A 140 -7.59 -2.02 -13.25
CA MET A 140 -6.52 -1.71 -12.28
C MET A 140 -6.60 -2.62 -11.04
N TYR A 141 -6.45 -3.91 -11.27
CA TYR A 141 -6.35 -4.92 -10.21
C TYR A 141 -4.95 -4.97 -9.60
N SER A 142 -4.80 -5.74 -8.54
CA SER A 142 -3.57 -5.81 -7.75
C SER A 142 -2.30 -6.08 -8.56
N GLU A 143 -2.37 -6.88 -9.62
CA GLU A 143 -1.20 -7.19 -10.46
C GLU A 143 -0.75 -5.98 -11.29
N THR A 144 -1.70 -5.19 -11.80
CA THR A 144 -1.39 -3.95 -12.53
C THR A 144 -0.93 -2.87 -11.57
N LEU A 145 -1.62 -2.72 -10.42
CA LEU A 145 -1.21 -1.77 -9.38
C LEU A 145 0.18 -2.07 -8.82
N ALA A 146 0.57 -3.35 -8.74
CA ALA A 146 1.91 -3.75 -8.31
C ALA A 146 3.02 -3.24 -9.24
N MET A 147 2.77 -3.13 -10.54
CA MET A 147 3.74 -2.51 -11.47
C MET A 147 3.97 -1.04 -11.15
N HIS A 148 2.90 -0.29 -10.89
CA HIS A 148 3.01 1.12 -10.50
C HIS A 148 3.69 1.30 -9.14
N GLU A 149 3.36 0.46 -8.15
CA GLU A 149 4.03 0.41 -6.87
C GLU A 149 5.54 0.22 -7.04
N VAL A 150 5.95 -0.78 -7.81
CA VAL A 150 7.37 -1.08 -8.04
C VAL A 150 8.08 0.05 -8.77
N GLU A 151 7.43 0.70 -9.74
CA GLU A 151 8.03 1.82 -10.47
C GLU A 151 8.31 3.01 -9.54
N ILE A 152 7.39 3.32 -8.62
CA ILE A 152 7.60 4.33 -7.58
C ILE A 152 8.77 3.94 -6.66
N MET A 153 8.83 2.67 -6.23
CA MET A 153 9.91 2.18 -5.36
C MET A 153 11.28 2.23 -6.04
N MET A 154 11.35 1.93 -7.34
CA MET A 154 12.59 2.02 -8.12
C MET A 154 13.11 3.45 -8.21
N ARG A 155 12.23 4.41 -8.52
CA ARG A 155 12.57 5.84 -8.55
C ARG A 155 13.12 6.33 -7.20
N LEU A 156 12.49 5.87 -6.11
CA LEU A 156 12.95 6.19 -4.77
C LEU A 156 14.39 5.70 -4.53
N ILE A 157 14.70 4.45 -4.87
CA ILE A 157 16.05 3.88 -4.66
C ILE A 157 17.09 4.63 -5.50
N GLU A 158 16.77 4.91 -6.76
CA GLU A 158 17.66 5.67 -7.64
C GLU A 158 17.96 7.06 -7.10
N GLN A 159 16.95 7.72 -6.52
CA GLN A 159 17.08 9.05 -5.96
C GLN A 159 17.88 9.08 -4.66
N LEU A 160 17.59 8.16 -3.73
CA LEU A 160 18.20 8.17 -2.40
C LEU A 160 19.64 7.64 -2.38
N ARG A 161 19.99 6.68 -3.22
CA ARG A 161 21.29 6.00 -3.25
C ARG A 161 21.75 5.49 -1.88
N LYS A 162 20.79 5.07 -1.05
CA LYS A 162 20.99 4.50 0.29
C LYS A 162 20.73 3.00 0.26
N PRO A 163 21.31 2.21 1.18
CA PRO A 163 21.02 0.78 1.27
C PRO A 163 19.58 0.57 1.77
N ILE A 164 18.69 0.14 0.87
CA ILE A 164 17.27 -0.07 1.11
C ILE A 164 16.87 -1.42 0.53
N PHE A 165 16.08 -2.19 1.28
CA PHE A 165 15.43 -3.39 0.77
C PHE A 165 13.93 -3.13 0.58
N ILE A 166 13.41 -3.52 -0.58
CA ILE A 166 11.98 -3.40 -0.90
C ILE A 166 11.27 -4.67 -0.45
N LEU A 167 10.17 -4.50 0.28
CA LEU A 167 9.24 -5.56 0.64
C LEU A 167 7.81 -5.11 0.26
N HIS A 168 7.46 -5.27 -1.02
CA HIS A 168 6.19 -4.78 -1.57
C HIS A 168 6.05 -3.25 -1.40
N ASP A 169 5.07 -2.80 -0.63
CA ASP A 169 4.80 -1.41 -0.26
C ASP A 169 5.56 -0.95 1.01
N CYS A 170 6.47 -1.78 1.53
CA CYS A 170 7.30 -1.51 2.68
C CYS A 170 8.79 -1.41 2.27
N LEU A 171 9.52 -0.52 2.90
CA LEU A 171 10.94 -0.30 2.73
C LEU A 171 11.67 -0.61 4.04
N ILE A 172 12.75 -1.38 3.97
CA ILE A 172 13.63 -1.66 5.10
C ILE A 172 14.89 -0.83 4.91
N CYS A 173 15.17 0.10 5.81
CA CYS A 173 16.32 1.00 5.76
C CYS A 173 16.97 1.16 7.14
N GLN A 174 18.09 1.86 7.23
CA GLN A 174 18.67 2.23 8.53
C GLN A 174 17.69 3.13 9.30
N GLN A 175 17.61 2.97 10.64
CA GLN A 175 16.67 3.74 11.48
C GLN A 175 16.81 5.25 11.32
N ASP A 176 18.06 5.75 11.22
CA ASP A 176 18.35 7.18 11.10
C ASP A 176 17.80 7.77 9.80
N ASP A 177 17.64 6.96 8.77
CA ASP A 177 17.15 7.37 7.46
C ASP A 177 15.63 7.23 7.30
N ALA A 178 14.92 6.59 8.22
CA ALA A 178 13.53 6.17 8.03
C ALA A 178 12.56 7.30 7.68
N LEU A 179 12.69 8.45 8.35
CA LEU A 179 11.83 9.60 8.06
C LEU A 179 12.11 10.20 6.68
N ASP A 180 13.37 10.33 6.31
CA ASP A 180 13.80 10.86 5.01
C ASP A 180 13.36 9.93 3.88
N VAL A 181 13.50 8.62 4.06
CA VAL A 181 13.04 7.59 3.13
C VAL A 181 11.53 7.70 2.92
N GLY A 182 10.75 7.83 4.00
CA GLY A 182 9.30 8.00 3.91
C GLY A 182 8.88 9.30 3.23
N LYS A 183 9.57 10.41 3.50
CA LYS A 183 9.32 11.70 2.86
C LYS A 183 9.67 11.68 1.37
N GLU A 184 10.80 11.10 1.01
CA GLU A 184 11.15 10.96 -0.41
C GLU A 184 10.17 10.02 -1.14
N LEU A 185 9.66 8.96 -0.48
CA LEU A 185 8.61 8.12 -1.03
C LEU A 185 7.34 8.92 -1.35
N GLN A 186 6.87 9.78 -0.44
CA GLN A 186 5.73 10.66 -0.67
C GLN A 186 5.97 11.54 -1.91
N LYS A 187 7.14 12.14 -2.02
CA LYS A 187 7.51 13.01 -3.14
C LYS A 187 7.57 12.25 -4.47
N GLN A 188 8.19 11.06 -4.50
CA GLN A 188 8.26 10.23 -5.71
C GLN A 188 6.87 9.75 -6.14
N TYR A 189 6.00 9.41 -5.19
CA TYR A 189 4.61 9.04 -5.47
C TYR A 189 3.86 10.20 -6.15
N VAL A 190 3.93 11.41 -5.59
CA VAL A 190 3.28 12.61 -6.16
C VAL A 190 3.82 12.92 -7.55
N SER A 191 5.14 12.91 -7.72
CA SER A 191 5.78 13.12 -9.03
C SER A 191 5.31 12.10 -10.07
N TYR A 192 5.24 10.83 -9.68
CA TYR A 192 4.75 9.76 -10.54
C TYR A 192 3.29 9.98 -10.98
N CYS A 193 2.41 10.36 -10.06
CA CYS A 193 1.02 10.67 -10.39
C CYS A 193 0.90 11.83 -11.39
N LEU A 194 1.68 12.90 -11.20
CA LEU A 194 1.70 14.05 -12.10
C LEU A 194 2.16 13.67 -13.52
N GLU A 195 3.22 12.87 -13.66
CA GLU A 195 3.69 12.38 -14.94
C GLU A 195 2.67 11.52 -15.69
N LYS A 196 1.85 10.75 -14.94
CA LYS A 196 0.75 9.94 -15.50
C LYS A 196 -0.54 10.74 -15.71
N SER A 197 -0.57 12.04 -15.39
CA SER A 197 -1.78 12.87 -15.40
C SER A 197 -2.88 12.35 -14.47
N TRP A 198 -2.48 11.74 -13.36
CA TRP A 198 -3.38 11.29 -12.30
C TRP A 198 -3.51 12.33 -11.21
N THR A 199 -4.55 12.20 -10.38
CA THR A 199 -4.71 13.05 -9.20
C THR A 199 -3.55 12.80 -8.22
N PRO A 200 -2.73 13.82 -7.91
CA PRO A 200 -1.63 13.65 -6.99
C PRO A 200 -2.17 13.49 -5.57
N ILE A 201 -1.74 12.41 -4.90
CA ILE A 201 -2.01 12.15 -3.49
C ILE A 201 -0.67 11.89 -2.83
N GLU A 202 -0.39 12.55 -1.71
CA GLU A 202 0.76 12.23 -0.88
C GLU A 202 0.33 11.11 0.09
N PRO A 203 0.85 9.88 -0.03
CA PRO A 203 0.37 8.77 0.78
C PRO A 203 0.77 8.91 2.24
N ALA A 204 -0.08 8.42 3.16
CA ALA A 204 0.33 8.24 4.55
C ALA A 204 1.29 7.05 4.68
N PHE A 205 2.22 7.08 5.63
CA PHE A 205 3.10 5.97 5.93
C PHE A 205 3.36 5.81 7.42
N SER A 206 3.87 4.67 7.81
CA SER A 206 4.28 4.40 9.17
C SER A 206 5.75 4.00 9.24
N ILE A 207 6.38 4.32 10.37
CA ILE A 207 7.72 3.88 10.71
C ILE A 207 7.63 2.94 11.90
N GLU A 208 8.19 1.74 11.75
CA GLU A 208 8.28 0.74 12.83
C GLU A 208 9.74 0.38 13.08
N MET A 209 10.11 0.30 14.35
CA MET A 209 11.45 -0.01 14.82
C MET A 209 11.35 -1.02 15.96
N GLU A 210 12.39 -1.82 16.16
CA GLU A 210 12.44 -2.77 17.29
C GLU A 210 12.26 -2.02 18.62
N GLY A 211 11.34 -2.51 19.46
CA GLY A 211 11.11 -1.98 20.82
C GLY A 211 10.56 -0.57 20.89
N LYS A 212 10.16 0.04 19.78
CA LYS A 212 9.56 1.39 19.75
C LYS A 212 8.10 1.35 19.31
N GLU A 213 7.35 2.35 19.76
CA GLU A 213 5.99 2.56 19.31
C GLU A 213 5.94 2.92 17.81
N LYS A 214 4.94 2.40 17.12
CA LYS A 214 4.70 2.69 15.70
C LYS A 214 4.39 4.15 15.48
N GLN A 215 5.15 4.81 14.63
CA GLN A 215 4.99 6.20 14.25
C GLN A 215 4.15 6.31 12.97
N LEU A 216 3.10 7.13 12.99
CA LEU A 216 2.23 7.37 11.83
C LEU A 216 2.46 8.78 11.26
N ILE A 217 2.80 8.85 9.98
CA ILE A 217 3.02 10.09 9.25
C ILE A 217 1.84 10.29 8.29
N SER A 218 1.25 11.48 8.34
CA SER A 218 0.07 11.80 7.52
C SER A 218 0.40 11.91 6.04
N GLY A 219 -0.60 11.57 5.22
CA GLY A 219 -0.66 11.91 3.82
C GLY A 219 -1.53 13.15 3.56
N HIS A 220 -1.54 13.65 2.32
CA HIS A 220 -2.30 14.79 1.85
C HIS A 220 -2.95 14.51 0.50
N THR A 221 -4.20 14.99 0.32
CA THR A 221 -4.91 14.87 -0.95
C THR A 221 -4.63 16.04 -1.91
N ASN A 222 -4.09 17.14 -1.39
CA ASN A 222 -3.68 18.34 -2.14
C ASN A 222 -2.21 18.70 -1.79
N PRO A 223 -1.23 17.88 -2.17
CA PRO A 223 0.16 18.05 -1.75
C PRO A 223 0.86 19.26 -2.38
N LEU A 224 0.22 19.93 -3.35
CA LEU A 224 0.77 21.08 -4.07
C LEU A 224 0.26 22.43 -3.54
N GLN A 225 -0.57 22.42 -2.50
CA GLN A 225 -1.01 23.60 -1.73
C GLN A 225 -0.20 23.75 -0.45
#